data_51f743bf4f18881a6b3a73c71bd8f2bb
#
_entry.id   51f743bf4f18881a6b3a73c71bd8f2bb
#
_cell.length_a   1.000
_cell.length_b   1.000
_cell.length_c   1.000
_cell.angle_alpha   90.00
_cell.angle_beta   90.00
_cell.angle_gamma   90.00
#
_symmetry.space_group_name_H-M   'P 1'
#
loop_
_entity.id
_entity.type
_entity.pdbx_description
1 polymer ?
#
loop_
_entity_poly.entity_id
_entity_poly.type
_entity_poly.pdbx_seq_one_letter_code
_entity_poly.pdbx_strand_id
1 'polypeptide(L)'
;MAKVTRAIIVGGGIGGAATALSLARQGIKVMLLEKAHEIGEIGAGIQLGPNAFSALDSLGVGEVARQRAVFTDHITMMDAVNAKEVVRIETGQAFRDHFGGPYAVIHRVDIHASVWEAALVHPNVEYRTSTNVVDIRQTENDVTVFDEHGNSWTADILVGCDGVKSVVRQSLIGDAPRVTGHVVYRAVIDCDDMPEDLRINAPVLWAGPHCHLVHYPLRGGKQYNLVVTFHSRQQEEWGVKDGSKEEVLSYF
;
A
#
# COMPACT_ATOMS: atom_id res chain seq x y z
N MET A 1 -23.30 -9.37 23.92
CA MET A 1 -21.98 -8.77 23.57
C MET A 1 -22.09 -7.29 23.85
N ALA A 2 -21.08 -6.69 24.51
CA ALA A 2 -21.01 -5.25 24.69
C ALA A 2 -20.92 -4.58 23.30
N LYS A 3 -21.59 -3.45 23.12
CA LYS A 3 -21.58 -2.71 21.86
C LYS A 3 -20.25 -1.97 21.77
N VAL A 4 -19.46 -2.23 20.72
CA VAL A 4 -18.24 -1.47 20.42
C VAL A 4 -18.62 -0.04 20.04
N THR A 5 -18.05 0.94 20.72
CA THR A 5 -18.31 2.37 20.53
C THR A 5 -17.02 3.17 20.27
N ARG A 6 -15.88 2.63 20.67
CA ARG A 6 -14.56 3.27 20.54
C ARG A 6 -13.54 2.26 20.01
N ALA A 7 -12.71 2.70 19.08
CA ALA A 7 -11.62 1.91 18.51
C ALA A 7 -10.33 2.70 18.51
N ILE A 8 -9.21 2.02 18.76
CA ILE A 8 -7.86 2.52 18.48
C ILE A 8 -7.34 1.82 17.23
N ILE A 9 -6.71 2.59 16.35
CA ILE A 9 -6.01 2.07 15.16
C ILE A 9 -4.53 2.48 15.28
N VAL A 10 -3.64 1.52 15.19
CA VAL A 10 -2.19 1.78 15.18
C VAL A 10 -1.67 1.64 13.76
N GLY A 11 -1.12 2.75 13.23
CA GLY A 11 -0.59 2.89 11.87
C GLY A 11 -1.50 3.68 10.93
N GLY A 12 -0.99 4.79 10.38
CA GLY A 12 -1.69 5.73 9.49
C GLY A 12 -1.49 5.47 7.99
N GLY A 13 -1.01 4.30 7.58
CA GLY A 13 -0.94 3.90 6.17
C GLY A 13 -2.31 3.67 5.54
N ILE A 14 -2.35 3.24 4.27
CA ILE A 14 -3.61 3.02 3.52
C ILE A 14 -4.60 2.14 4.30
N GLY A 15 -4.10 1.04 4.90
CA GLY A 15 -4.94 0.12 5.68
C GLY A 15 -5.52 0.77 6.93
N GLY A 16 -4.73 1.55 7.66
CA GLY A 16 -5.18 2.25 8.87
C GLY A 16 -6.20 3.34 8.57
N ALA A 17 -5.93 4.17 7.56
CA ALA A 17 -6.85 5.20 7.10
C ALA A 17 -8.20 4.60 6.63
N ALA A 18 -8.15 3.51 5.84
CA ALA A 18 -9.34 2.81 5.37
C ALA A 18 -10.15 2.20 6.53
N THR A 19 -9.46 1.59 7.49
CA THR A 19 -10.11 1.03 8.70
C THR A 19 -10.74 2.14 9.53
N ALA A 20 -10.03 3.26 9.74
CA ALA A 20 -10.55 4.41 10.48
C ALA A 20 -11.84 4.95 9.85
N LEU A 21 -11.81 5.19 8.55
CA LEU A 21 -12.98 5.67 7.81
C LEU A 21 -14.14 4.67 7.86
N SER A 22 -13.87 3.37 7.70
CA SER A 22 -14.88 2.32 7.74
C SER A 22 -15.59 2.26 9.10
N LEU A 23 -14.84 2.23 10.19
CA LEU A 23 -15.39 2.18 11.55
C LEU A 23 -16.13 3.47 11.91
N ALA A 24 -15.57 4.62 11.54
CA ALA A 24 -16.19 5.92 11.78
C ALA A 24 -17.56 6.06 11.09
N ARG A 25 -17.70 5.54 9.86
CA ARG A 25 -18.98 5.49 9.12
C ARG A 25 -20.04 4.58 9.78
N GLN A 26 -19.60 3.62 10.59
CA GLN A 26 -20.51 2.80 11.42
C GLN A 26 -20.86 3.46 12.78
N GLY A 27 -20.44 4.70 12.99
CA GLY A 27 -20.71 5.45 14.22
C GLY A 27 -19.74 5.16 15.37
N ILE A 28 -18.64 4.44 15.12
CA ILE A 28 -17.61 4.16 16.12
C ILE A 28 -16.65 5.35 16.17
N LYS A 29 -16.32 5.82 17.37
CA LYS A 29 -15.28 6.84 17.59
C LYS A 29 -13.92 6.19 17.44
N VAL A 30 -13.09 6.76 16.60
CA VAL A 30 -11.76 6.21 16.24
C VAL A 30 -10.67 7.15 16.70
N MET A 31 -9.68 6.61 17.40
CA MET A 31 -8.37 7.23 17.63
C MET A 31 -7.35 6.53 16.75
N LEU A 32 -6.77 7.23 15.76
CA LEU A 32 -5.71 6.74 14.90
C LEU A 32 -4.37 7.28 15.38
N LEU A 33 -3.42 6.37 15.63
CA LEU A 33 -2.07 6.68 16.12
C LEU A 33 -1.05 6.32 15.04
N GLU A 34 -0.24 7.30 14.62
CA GLU A 34 0.82 7.14 13.62
C GLU A 34 2.18 7.60 14.18
N LYS A 35 3.20 6.76 14.03
CA LYS A 35 4.55 7.06 14.53
C LYS A 35 5.29 8.13 13.73
N ALA A 36 5.00 8.25 12.42
CA ALA A 36 5.60 9.27 11.58
C ALA A 36 5.15 10.67 12.01
N HIS A 37 6.03 11.65 11.85
CA HIS A 37 5.71 13.05 12.14
C HIS A 37 4.72 13.59 11.11
N GLU A 38 4.91 13.22 9.85
CA GLU A 38 4.00 13.56 8.76
C GLU A 38 3.42 12.28 8.18
N ILE A 39 2.14 12.34 7.83
CA ILE A 39 1.48 11.23 7.17
C ILE A 39 1.77 11.31 5.69
N GLY A 40 2.46 10.31 5.21
CA GLY A 40 2.85 10.20 3.82
C GLY A 40 3.22 8.77 3.47
N GLU A 41 3.30 8.52 2.19
CA GLU A 41 3.75 7.25 1.64
C GLU A 41 5.00 7.49 0.79
N ILE A 42 5.93 6.55 0.81
CA ILE A 42 7.08 6.58 -0.10
C ILE A 42 6.56 6.34 -1.52
N GLY A 43 6.89 7.27 -2.43
CA GLY A 43 6.38 7.32 -3.78
C GLY A 43 6.75 6.11 -4.64
N ALA A 44 5.81 5.20 -4.82
CA ALA A 44 5.86 4.11 -5.79
C ALA A 44 4.45 3.88 -6.34
N GLY A 45 4.33 3.18 -7.46
CA GLY A 45 3.03 2.78 -7.98
C GLY A 45 2.44 1.59 -7.22
N ILE A 46 1.13 1.45 -7.32
CA ILE A 46 0.37 0.28 -6.88
C ILE A 46 -0.68 -0.04 -7.93
N GLN A 47 -1.03 -1.31 -8.05
CA GLN A 47 -2.05 -1.81 -8.96
C GLN A 47 -3.35 -2.05 -8.18
N LEU A 48 -4.48 -1.64 -8.77
CA LEU A 48 -5.81 -1.74 -8.19
C LEU A 48 -6.69 -2.62 -9.07
N GLY A 49 -7.09 -3.76 -8.54
CA GLY A 49 -8.09 -4.62 -9.18
C GLY A 49 -9.53 -4.21 -8.83
N PRO A 50 -10.53 -4.88 -9.43
CA PRO A 50 -11.95 -4.63 -9.17
C PRO A 50 -12.35 -4.70 -7.69
N ASN A 51 -11.77 -5.62 -6.94
CA ASN A 51 -11.97 -5.75 -5.50
C ASN A 51 -11.52 -4.50 -4.70
N ALA A 52 -10.42 -3.87 -5.12
CA ALA A 52 -9.95 -2.64 -4.49
C ALA A 52 -10.93 -1.48 -4.76
N PHE A 53 -11.43 -1.34 -6.00
CA PHE A 53 -12.44 -0.32 -6.31
C PHE A 53 -13.75 -0.56 -5.57
N SER A 54 -14.21 -1.82 -5.43
CA SER A 54 -15.38 -2.15 -4.62
C SER A 54 -15.21 -1.71 -3.16
N ALA A 55 -14.04 -1.95 -2.57
CA ALA A 55 -13.74 -1.49 -1.22
C ALA A 55 -13.71 0.05 -1.11
N LEU A 56 -13.08 0.74 -2.07
CA LEU A 56 -13.04 2.20 -2.13
C LEU A 56 -14.42 2.83 -2.32
N ASP A 57 -15.29 2.20 -3.12
CA ASP A 57 -16.69 2.61 -3.29
C ASP A 57 -17.48 2.48 -1.98
N SER A 58 -17.29 1.37 -1.26
CA SER A 58 -17.89 1.16 0.06
C SER A 58 -17.43 2.21 1.08
N LEU A 59 -16.21 2.69 0.97
CA LEU A 59 -15.66 3.79 1.77
C LEU A 59 -16.13 5.17 1.30
N GLY A 60 -16.77 5.28 0.13
CA GLY A 60 -17.21 6.55 -0.46
C GLY A 60 -16.09 7.38 -1.08
N VAL A 61 -14.92 6.78 -1.35
CA VAL A 61 -13.75 7.44 -1.94
C VAL A 61 -13.40 6.92 -3.33
N GLY A 62 -14.20 5.98 -3.87
CA GLY A 62 -13.90 5.32 -5.13
C GLY A 62 -13.82 6.27 -6.32
N GLU A 63 -14.67 7.31 -6.38
CA GLU A 63 -14.63 8.29 -7.47
C GLU A 63 -13.34 9.13 -7.43
N VAL A 64 -12.93 9.59 -6.24
CA VAL A 64 -11.66 10.33 -6.07
C VAL A 64 -10.47 9.48 -6.48
N ALA A 65 -10.47 8.20 -6.11
CA ALA A 65 -9.42 7.26 -6.52
C ALA A 65 -9.40 7.05 -8.03
N ARG A 66 -10.57 6.93 -8.70
CA ARG A 66 -10.66 6.79 -10.15
C ARG A 66 -10.09 7.99 -10.90
N GLN A 67 -10.33 9.20 -10.42
CA GLN A 67 -9.80 10.43 -11.03
C GLN A 67 -8.27 10.51 -10.95
N ARG A 68 -7.65 9.86 -9.96
CA ARG A 68 -6.19 9.82 -9.74
C ARG A 68 -5.53 8.60 -10.40
N ALA A 69 -6.31 7.60 -10.78
CA ALA A 69 -5.84 6.35 -11.35
C ALA A 69 -5.61 6.45 -12.86
N VAL A 70 -4.77 5.56 -13.39
CA VAL A 70 -4.60 5.32 -14.82
C VAL A 70 -5.23 3.96 -15.12
N PHE A 71 -6.30 3.97 -15.92
CA PHE A 71 -6.93 2.75 -16.42
C PHE A 71 -6.08 2.20 -17.55
N THR A 72 -5.75 0.93 -17.44
CA THR A 72 -4.86 0.26 -18.38
C THR A 72 -5.64 -0.52 -19.45
N ASP A 73 -5.04 -0.71 -20.61
CA ASP A 73 -5.66 -1.43 -21.71
C ASP A 73 -5.55 -2.95 -21.52
N HIS A 74 -4.43 -3.39 -20.95
CA HIS A 74 -4.14 -4.80 -20.68
C HIS A 74 -3.10 -4.93 -19.56
N ILE A 75 -2.83 -6.17 -19.16
CA ILE A 75 -1.69 -6.58 -18.32
C ILE A 75 -0.89 -7.54 -19.17
N THR A 76 0.43 -7.35 -19.27
CA THR A 76 1.29 -8.19 -20.11
C THR A 76 2.46 -8.75 -19.34
N MET A 77 2.77 -10.02 -19.59
CA MET A 77 4.02 -10.66 -19.17
C MET A 77 4.89 -10.92 -20.39
N MET A 78 6.11 -10.48 -20.32
CA MET A 78 7.16 -10.63 -21.34
C MET A 78 8.26 -11.55 -20.84
N ASP A 79 8.81 -12.36 -21.70
CA ASP A 79 10.07 -13.05 -21.45
C ASP A 79 11.22 -12.04 -21.58
N ALA A 80 11.96 -11.79 -20.52
CA ALA A 80 13.05 -10.81 -20.51
C ALA A 80 14.29 -11.26 -21.28
N VAL A 81 14.42 -12.55 -21.64
CA VAL A 81 15.58 -13.08 -22.36
C VAL A 81 15.43 -12.88 -23.89
N ASN A 82 14.22 -13.08 -24.40
CA ASN A 82 13.99 -13.06 -25.85
C ASN A 82 13.00 -11.98 -26.32
N ALA A 83 12.49 -11.18 -25.38
CA ALA A 83 11.51 -10.12 -25.57
C ALA A 83 10.19 -10.58 -26.23
N LYS A 84 9.81 -11.85 -26.03
CA LYS A 84 8.52 -12.37 -26.52
C LYS A 84 7.44 -12.20 -25.47
N GLU A 85 6.23 -11.88 -25.94
CA GLU A 85 5.05 -11.89 -25.11
C GLU A 85 4.72 -13.33 -24.68
N VAL A 86 4.53 -13.54 -23.38
CA VAL A 86 4.16 -14.83 -22.79
C VAL A 86 2.65 -14.91 -22.62
N VAL A 87 2.05 -13.85 -22.08
CA VAL A 87 0.62 -13.76 -21.85
C VAL A 87 0.18 -12.29 -21.80
N ARG A 88 -1.03 -12.06 -22.32
CA ARG A 88 -1.73 -10.78 -22.25
C ARG A 88 -3.14 -11.00 -21.71
N ILE A 89 -3.57 -10.12 -20.81
CA ILE A 89 -4.92 -10.08 -20.26
C ILE A 89 -5.51 -8.72 -20.58
N GLU A 90 -6.49 -8.68 -21.46
CA GLU A 90 -7.21 -7.46 -21.80
C GLU A 90 -8.04 -6.98 -20.59
N THR A 91 -7.94 -5.70 -20.22
CA THR A 91 -8.66 -5.09 -19.09
C THR A 91 -9.85 -4.21 -19.51
N GLY A 92 -10.29 -4.41 -20.76
CA GLY A 92 -11.43 -3.71 -21.37
C GLY A 92 -12.80 -4.09 -20.80
N GLN A 93 -13.86 -3.91 -21.60
CA GLN A 93 -15.24 -4.09 -21.13
C GLN A 93 -15.54 -5.52 -20.68
N ALA A 94 -15.08 -6.54 -21.43
CA ALA A 94 -15.28 -7.94 -21.05
C ALA A 94 -14.69 -8.30 -19.68
N PHE A 95 -13.52 -7.74 -19.35
CA PHE A 95 -12.91 -7.88 -18.03
C PHE A 95 -13.77 -7.24 -16.95
N ARG A 96 -14.26 -6.01 -17.20
CA ARG A 96 -15.11 -5.27 -16.27
C ARG A 96 -16.42 -6.00 -16.00
N ASP A 97 -17.03 -6.56 -17.02
CA ASP A 97 -18.28 -7.32 -16.91
C ASP A 97 -18.08 -8.62 -16.13
N HIS A 98 -16.94 -9.30 -16.35
CA HIS A 98 -16.61 -10.55 -15.69
C HIS A 98 -16.25 -10.37 -14.21
N PHE A 99 -15.45 -9.35 -13.85
CA PHE A 99 -14.93 -9.12 -12.51
C PHE A 99 -15.68 -8.04 -11.72
N GLY A 100 -16.70 -7.42 -12.32
CA GLY A 100 -17.52 -6.40 -11.67
C GLY A 100 -16.83 -5.03 -11.50
N GLY A 101 -15.74 -4.75 -12.22
CA GLY A 101 -15.04 -3.48 -12.12
C GLY A 101 -13.77 -3.38 -12.95
N PRO A 102 -13.15 -2.18 -12.99
CA PRO A 102 -11.97 -1.92 -13.78
C PRO A 102 -10.69 -2.43 -13.12
N TYR A 103 -9.63 -2.50 -13.92
CA TYR A 103 -8.26 -2.59 -13.45
C TYR A 103 -7.52 -1.27 -13.73
N ALA A 104 -6.71 -0.82 -12.79
CA ALA A 104 -5.97 0.43 -12.93
C ALA A 104 -4.65 0.39 -12.14
N VAL A 105 -3.81 1.37 -12.41
CA VAL A 105 -2.60 1.66 -11.64
C VAL A 105 -2.70 3.06 -11.07
N ILE A 106 -2.11 3.30 -9.92
CA ILE A 106 -2.17 4.59 -9.24
C ILE A 106 -0.87 4.84 -8.48
N HIS A 107 -0.50 6.11 -8.31
CA HIS A 107 0.58 6.46 -7.41
C HIS A 107 0.16 6.19 -5.96
N ARG A 108 1.02 5.56 -5.18
CA ARG A 108 0.70 5.14 -3.81
C ARG A 108 0.34 6.30 -2.88
N VAL A 109 0.98 7.45 -3.06
CA VAL A 109 0.63 8.68 -2.36
C VAL A 109 -0.79 9.12 -2.69
N ASP A 110 -1.20 9.01 -3.97
CA ASP A 110 -2.49 9.49 -4.44
C ASP A 110 -3.67 8.63 -3.93
N ILE A 111 -3.47 7.30 -3.85
CA ILE A 111 -4.50 6.42 -3.23
C ILE A 111 -4.55 6.60 -1.72
N HIS A 112 -3.42 6.75 -1.05
CA HIS A 112 -3.37 7.03 0.38
C HIS A 112 -4.09 8.33 0.69
N ALA A 113 -3.78 9.42 -0.02
CA ALA A 113 -4.44 10.72 0.12
C ALA A 113 -5.95 10.63 -0.10
N SER A 114 -6.42 9.83 -1.07
CA SER A 114 -7.85 9.65 -1.35
C SER A 114 -8.62 9.10 -0.14
N VAL A 115 -8.01 8.18 0.61
CA VAL A 115 -8.64 7.58 1.80
C VAL A 115 -8.40 8.45 3.03
N TRP A 116 -7.19 8.97 3.17
CA TRP A 116 -6.77 9.76 4.32
C TRP A 116 -7.54 11.08 4.45
N GLU A 117 -7.66 11.84 3.36
CA GLU A 117 -8.40 13.09 3.32
C GLU A 117 -9.88 12.90 3.76
N ALA A 118 -10.50 11.79 3.33
CA ALA A 118 -11.86 11.46 3.74
C ALA A 118 -11.96 11.04 5.22
N ALA A 119 -10.94 10.35 5.75
CA ALA A 119 -10.89 9.98 7.15
C ALA A 119 -10.73 11.21 8.06
N LEU A 120 -9.86 12.15 7.68
CA LEU A 120 -9.56 13.36 8.46
C LEU A 120 -10.77 14.26 8.70
N VAL A 121 -11.66 14.40 7.70
CA VAL A 121 -12.83 15.26 7.81
C VAL A 121 -14.01 14.58 8.51
N HIS A 122 -13.89 13.28 8.82
CA HIS A 122 -14.99 12.54 9.45
C HIS A 122 -15.06 12.87 10.95
N PRO A 123 -16.24 13.28 11.49
CA PRO A 123 -16.37 13.77 12.88
C PRO A 123 -16.06 12.71 13.95
N ASN A 124 -16.05 11.43 13.60
CA ASN A 124 -15.74 10.34 14.51
C ASN A 124 -14.26 9.90 14.45
N VAL A 125 -13.39 10.58 13.69
CA VAL A 125 -11.96 10.26 13.59
C VAL A 125 -11.14 11.34 14.27
N GLU A 126 -10.40 10.94 15.26
CA GLU A 126 -9.29 11.71 15.84
C GLU A 126 -7.98 11.02 15.47
N TYR A 127 -6.91 11.79 15.26
CA TYR A 127 -5.60 11.23 14.95
C TYR A 127 -4.48 11.91 15.71
N ARG A 128 -3.38 11.19 15.90
CA ARG A 128 -2.12 11.69 16.45
C ARG A 128 -0.98 11.17 15.61
N THR A 129 -0.13 12.06 15.12
CA THR A 129 1.17 11.75 14.53
C THR A 129 2.26 11.77 15.60
N SER A 130 3.48 11.41 15.27
CA SER A 130 4.60 11.30 16.21
C SER A 130 4.25 10.47 17.46
N THR A 131 3.44 9.43 17.27
CA THR A 131 2.94 8.59 18.34
C THR A 131 3.32 7.13 18.08
N ASN A 132 4.46 6.73 18.61
CA ASN A 132 4.98 5.38 18.46
C ASN A 132 4.47 4.49 19.60
N VAL A 133 3.50 3.63 19.28
CA VAL A 133 2.95 2.66 20.25
C VAL A 133 4.00 1.58 20.54
N VAL A 134 4.27 1.35 21.84
CA VAL A 134 5.32 0.41 22.28
C VAL A 134 4.81 -0.66 23.25
N ASP A 135 3.66 -0.45 23.90
CA ASP A 135 3.07 -1.43 24.83
C ASP A 135 1.54 -1.48 24.70
N ILE A 136 0.98 -2.65 24.94
CA ILE A 136 -0.44 -2.94 24.83
C ILE A 136 -0.89 -3.74 26.04
N ARG A 137 -1.96 -3.31 26.68
CA ARG A 137 -2.58 -4.02 27.80
C ARG A 137 -4.06 -4.23 27.52
N GLN A 138 -4.51 -5.46 27.62
CA GLN A 138 -5.88 -5.85 27.38
C GLN A 138 -6.52 -6.35 28.67
N THR A 139 -7.76 -5.93 28.93
CA THR A 139 -8.64 -6.47 29.96
C THR A 139 -9.79 -7.26 29.32
N GLU A 140 -10.74 -7.73 30.11
CA GLU A 140 -11.96 -8.37 29.55
C GLU A 140 -12.87 -7.36 28.83
N ASN A 141 -12.77 -6.06 29.10
CA ASN A 141 -13.71 -5.05 28.64
C ASN A 141 -13.09 -4.00 27.72
N ASP A 142 -11.77 -3.82 27.75
CA ASP A 142 -11.07 -2.76 27.03
C ASP A 142 -9.63 -3.14 26.68
N VAL A 143 -9.03 -2.32 25.83
CA VAL A 143 -7.62 -2.36 25.49
C VAL A 143 -7.01 -0.98 25.62
N THR A 144 -5.83 -0.90 26.25
CA THR A 144 -5.05 0.32 26.42
C THR A 144 -3.71 0.18 25.70
N VAL A 145 -3.35 1.16 24.90
CA VAL A 145 -2.04 1.27 24.27
C VAL A 145 -1.22 2.37 24.90
N PHE A 146 0.09 2.23 24.91
CA PHE A 146 1.04 3.19 25.46
C PHE A 146 2.06 3.57 24.39
N ASP A 147 2.41 4.86 24.31
CA ASP A 147 3.51 5.33 23.47
C ASP A 147 4.86 5.33 24.23
N GLU A 148 5.93 5.62 23.52
CA GLU A 148 7.29 5.72 24.06
C GLU A 148 7.48 6.85 25.10
N HIS A 149 6.53 7.80 25.17
CA HIS A 149 6.54 8.93 26.11
C HIS A 149 5.67 8.68 27.36
N GLY A 150 5.00 7.50 27.44
CA GLY A 150 4.12 7.15 28.55
C GLY A 150 2.69 7.69 28.43
N ASN A 151 2.33 8.31 27.30
CA ASN A 151 0.92 8.63 27.04
C ASN A 151 0.14 7.35 26.78
N SER A 152 -1.17 7.38 27.09
CA SER A 152 -2.01 6.20 26.92
C SER A 152 -3.38 6.54 26.34
N TRP A 153 -3.94 5.58 25.58
CA TRP A 153 -5.28 5.63 25.00
C TRP A 153 -6.00 4.32 25.28
N THR A 154 -7.28 4.42 25.65
CA THR A 154 -8.11 3.25 25.96
C THR A 154 -9.37 3.22 25.10
N ALA A 155 -9.69 2.06 24.53
CA ALA A 155 -10.87 1.82 23.72
C ALA A 155 -11.43 0.40 23.91
N ASP A 156 -12.59 0.15 23.30
CA ASP A 156 -13.25 -1.16 23.36
C ASP A 156 -12.54 -2.19 22.47
N ILE A 157 -11.91 -1.73 21.37
CA ILE A 157 -11.13 -2.57 20.44
C ILE A 157 -9.85 -1.87 19.95
N LEU A 158 -8.87 -2.67 19.58
CA LEU A 158 -7.64 -2.26 18.94
C LEU A 158 -7.49 -2.94 17.58
N VAL A 159 -7.12 -2.17 16.55
CA VAL A 159 -6.79 -2.68 15.23
C VAL A 159 -5.35 -2.34 14.87
N GLY A 160 -4.52 -3.37 14.61
CA GLY A 160 -3.13 -3.21 14.17
C GLY A 160 -3.05 -3.02 12.66
N CYS A 161 -2.62 -1.83 12.25
CA CYS A 161 -2.29 -1.46 10.87
C CYS A 161 -0.84 -0.95 10.75
N ASP A 162 0.02 -1.35 11.69
CA ASP A 162 1.36 -0.86 11.96
C ASP A 162 2.47 -1.59 11.16
N GLY A 163 2.05 -2.27 10.09
CA GLY A 163 2.93 -2.80 9.05
C GLY A 163 3.68 -4.08 9.46
N VAL A 164 4.78 -4.34 8.79
CA VAL A 164 5.50 -5.62 8.91
C VAL A 164 6.17 -5.81 10.27
N LYS A 165 6.61 -4.72 10.91
CA LYS A 165 7.18 -4.73 12.27
C LYS A 165 6.10 -4.43 13.33
N SER A 166 4.89 -4.92 13.12
CA SER A 166 3.72 -4.65 13.94
C SER A 166 3.93 -5.04 15.40
N VAL A 167 3.82 -4.06 16.29
CA VAL A 167 3.81 -4.25 17.76
C VAL A 167 2.51 -4.96 18.17
N VAL A 168 1.39 -4.61 17.52
CA VAL A 168 0.09 -5.24 17.78
C VAL A 168 0.14 -6.74 17.46
N ARG A 169 0.70 -7.12 16.30
CA ARG A 169 0.89 -8.53 15.93
C ARG A 169 1.80 -9.26 16.91
N GLN A 170 2.91 -8.62 17.29
CA GLN A 170 3.86 -9.22 18.22
C GLN A 170 3.22 -9.49 19.58
N SER A 171 2.37 -8.59 20.10
CA SER A 171 1.67 -8.79 21.37
C SER A 171 0.65 -9.94 21.34
N LEU A 172 0.05 -10.24 20.15
CA LEU A 172 -0.97 -11.27 19.99
C LEU A 172 -0.40 -12.63 19.62
N ILE A 173 0.63 -12.67 18.77
CA ILE A 173 1.12 -13.90 18.13
C ILE A 173 2.57 -14.20 18.55
N GLY A 174 3.39 -13.16 18.81
CA GLY A 174 4.78 -13.31 19.23
C GLY A 174 5.74 -13.79 18.12
N ASP A 175 5.33 -13.67 16.84
CA ASP A 175 6.18 -14.01 15.70
C ASP A 175 6.99 -12.80 15.21
N ALA A 176 7.98 -13.07 14.36
CA ALA A 176 8.83 -12.05 13.76
C ALA A 176 8.84 -12.16 12.22
N PRO A 177 9.02 -11.03 11.51
CA PRO A 177 9.19 -11.05 10.06
C PRO A 177 10.41 -11.89 9.65
N ARG A 178 10.27 -12.66 8.57
CA ARG A 178 11.38 -13.44 8.00
C ARG A 178 11.87 -12.80 6.71
N VAL A 179 13.17 -12.54 6.63
CA VAL A 179 13.84 -12.10 5.40
C VAL A 179 13.87 -13.26 4.40
N THR A 180 13.41 -13.00 3.18
CA THR A 180 13.37 -14.01 2.10
C THR A 180 14.56 -13.92 1.15
N GLY A 181 15.41 -12.90 1.29
CA GLY A 181 16.51 -12.62 0.38
C GLY A 181 16.11 -11.90 -0.91
N HIS A 182 14.83 -11.62 -1.11
CA HIS A 182 14.39 -10.81 -2.24
C HIS A 182 14.53 -9.32 -1.94
N VAL A 183 15.22 -8.63 -2.86
CA VAL A 183 15.41 -7.18 -2.82
C VAL A 183 14.59 -6.54 -3.92
N VAL A 184 13.98 -5.40 -3.59
CA VAL A 184 13.12 -4.64 -4.50
C VAL A 184 13.67 -3.22 -4.65
N TYR A 185 14.11 -2.87 -5.84
CA TYR A 185 14.43 -1.49 -6.22
C TYR A 185 13.23 -0.85 -6.88
N ARG A 186 12.95 0.38 -6.51
CA ARG A 186 11.82 1.15 -7.03
C ARG A 186 12.26 2.52 -7.48
N ALA A 187 11.73 2.96 -8.62
CA ALA A 187 11.88 4.31 -9.12
C ALA A 187 10.57 4.80 -9.73
N VAL A 188 10.35 6.10 -9.66
CA VAL A 188 9.37 6.79 -10.49
C VAL A 188 10.15 7.78 -11.34
N ILE A 189 10.02 7.66 -12.64
CA ILE A 189 10.69 8.52 -13.62
C ILE A 189 9.65 9.31 -14.41
N ASP A 190 10.07 10.44 -14.96
CA ASP A 190 9.21 11.20 -15.87
C ASP A 190 9.05 10.46 -17.21
N CYS A 191 7.93 10.68 -17.90
CA CYS A 191 7.63 10.02 -19.16
C CYS A 191 8.71 10.25 -20.21
N ASP A 192 9.33 11.43 -20.21
CA ASP A 192 10.39 11.78 -21.17
C ASP A 192 11.68 10.95 -21.01
N ASP A 193 11.92 10.45 -19.79
CA ASP A 193 13.05 9.56 -19.49
C ASP A 193 12.75 8.09 -19.85
N MET A 194 11.48 7.75 -20.14
CA MET A 194 11.09 6.41 -20.55
C MET A 194 11.29 6.23 -22.05
N PRO A 195 11.94 5.14 -22.54
CA PRO A 195 12.04 4.84 -23.98
C PRO A 195 10.65 4.81 -24.64
N GLU A 196 10.53 5.39 -25.83
CA GLU A 196 9.24 5.57 -26.52
C GLU A 196 8.49 4.25 -26.77
N ASP A 197 9.22 3.21 -27.16
CA ASP A 197 8.70 1.86 -27.41
C ASP A 197 8.20 1.13 -26.14
N LEU A 198 8.59 1.63 -24.96
CA LEU A 198 8.15 1.11 -23.67
C LEU A 198 7.08 1.99 -23.01
N ARG A 199 6.63 3.08 -23.64
CA ARG A 199 5.54 3.95 -23.16
C ARG A 199 4.18 3.32 -23.41
N ILE A 200 3.94 2.16 -22.81
CA ILE A 200 2.73 1.36 -23.00
C ILE A 200 1.73 1.67 -21.87
N ASN A 201 0.45 1.82 -22.21
CA ASN A 201 -0.63 2.01 -21.21
C ASN A 201 -1.02 0.66 -20.57
N ALA A 202 -0.07 -0.01 -19.97
CA ALA A 202 -0.25 -1.31 -19.33
C ALA A 202 0.79 -1.56 -18.24
N PRO A 203 0.48 -2.35 -17.21
CA PRO A 203 1.49 -3.03 -16.44
C PRO A 203 2.18 -4.09 -17.30
N VAL A 204 3.48 -3.95 -17.45
CA VAL A 204 4.33 -4.90 -18.17
C VAL A 204 5.29 -5.54 -17.20
N LEU A 205 5.19 -6.85 -17.04
CA LEU A 205 6.11 -7.67 -16.26
C LEU A 205 7.13 -8.33 -17.19
N TRP A 206 8.38 -8.01 -17.05
CA TRP A 206 9.51 -8.68 -17.70
C TRP A 206 10.06 -9.75 -16.77
N ALA A 207 9.79 -11.02 -17.08
CA ALA A 207 10.23 -12.15 -16.28
C ALA A 207 11.55 -12.70 -16.81
N GLY A 208 12.59 -12.67 -15.98
CA GLY A 208 13.91 -13.24 -16.24
C GLY A 208 14.28 -14.33 -15.23
N PRO A 209 15.40 -15.03 -15.45
CA PRO A 209 15.92 -15.99 -14.48
C PRO A 209 16.26 -15.29 -13.15
N HIS A 210 15.57 -15.67 -12.07
CA HIS A 210 15.76 -15.15 -10.71
C HIS A 210 15.49 -13.66 -10.51
N CYS A 211 14.93 -12.98 -11.50
CA CYS A 211 14.60 -11.55 -11.42
C CYS A 211 13.35 -11.23 -12.24
N HIS A 212 12.76 -10.09 -11.97
CA HIS A 212 11.74 -9.50 -12.83
C HIS A 212 11.74 -7.97 -12.70
N LEU A 213 11.29 -7.31 -13.76
CA LEU A 213 11.04 -5.88 -13.79
C LEU A 213 9.57 -5.65 -14.13
N VAL A 214 8.94 -4.76 -13.41
CA VAL A 214 7.57 -4.29 -13.70
C VAL A 214 7.59 -2.80 -13.97
N HIS A 215 7.00 -2.37 -15.07
CA HIS A 215 6.77 -0.95 -15.30
C HIS A 215 5.32 -0.68 -15.71
N TYR A 216 4.84 0.51 -15.41
CA TYR A 216 3.50 0.99 -15.79
C TYR A 216 3.39 2.50 -15.63
N PRO A 217 2.47 3.14 -16.38
CA PRO A 217 2.26 4.58 -16.31
C PRO A 217 1.58 5.00 -15.00
N LEU A 218 1.88 6.22 -14.56
CA LEU A 218 1.26 6.89 -13.43
C LEU A 218 0.83 8.31 -13.81
N ARG A 219 -0.10 8.90 -13.04
CA ARG A 219 -0.52 10.31 -13.18
C ARG A 219 -0.87 10.70 -14.61
N GLY A 220 -1.72 9.90 -15.24
CA GLY A 220 -2.16 10.13 -16.62
C GLY A 220 -1.06 9.92 -17.67
N GLY A 221 -0.08 9.05 -17.40
CA GLY A 221 1.04 8.77 -18.29
C GLY A 221 2.20 9.76 -18.22
N LYS A 222 2.15 10.75 -17.31
CA LYS A 222 3.24 11.72 -17.12
C LYS A 222 4.46 11.11 -16.46
N GLN A 223 4.29 10.04 -15.72
CA GLN A 223 5.34 9.33 -15.00
C GLN A 223 5.23 7.83 -15.24
N TYR A 224 6.34 7.12 -15.05
CA TYR A 224 6.39 5.67 -15.05
C TYR A 224 6.95 5.14 -13.73
N ASN A 225 6.26 4.16 -13.17
CA ASN A 225 6.77 3.37 -12.07
C ASN A 225 7.64 2.24 -12.61
N LEU A 226 8.79 2.03 -12.01
CA LEU A 226 9.71 0.94 -12.27
C LEU A 226 9.93 0.17 -10.97
N VAL A 227 9.79 -1.14 -11.03
CA VAL A 227 10.04 -2.04 -9.90
C VAL A 227 10.89 -3.19 -10.38
N VAL A 228 12.10 -3.28 -9.87
CA VAL A 228 13.02 -4.38 -10.16
C VAL A 228 13.14 -5.24 -8.93
N THR A 229 12.92 -6.54 -9.09
CA THR A 229 12.99 -7.52 -8.02
C THR A 229 14.00 -8.61 -8.41
N PHE A 230 14.90 -8.92 -7.50
CA PHE A 230 15.87 -9.98 -7.67
C PHE A 230 16.22 -10.63 -6.33
N HIS A 231 16.81 -11.82 -6.36
CA HIS A 231 17.32 -12.47 -5.17
C HIS A 231 18.73 -11.92 -4.90
N SER A 232 18.92 -11.27 -3.73
CA SER A 232 20.23 -10.70 -3.37
C SER A 232 21.28 -11.80 -3.22
N ARG A 233 22.52 -11.49 -3.65
CA ARG A 233 23.71 -12.31 -3.41
C ARG A 233 24.32 -12.06 -2.04
N GLN A 234 23.83 -11.02 -1.35
CA GLN A 234 24.28 -10.63 -0.01
C GLN A 234 23.28 -11.13 1.04
N GLN A 235 23.75 -11.25 2.28
CA GLN A 235 22.87 -11.49 3.41
C GLN A 235 22.22 -10.16 3.78
N GLU A 236 20.98 -9.96 3.33
CA GLU A 236 20.24 -8.74 3.56
C GLU A 236 19.61 -8.72 4.95
N GLU A 237 19.72 -7.58 5.63
CA GLU A 237 18.90 -7.28 6.78
C GLU A 237 17.55 -6.69 6.33
N TRP A 238 16.52 -6.94 7.13
CA TRP A 238 15.19 -6.43 6.84
C TRP A 238 15.14 -4.90 6.96
N GLY A 239 14.71 -4.21 5.94
CA GLY A 239 14.54 -2.76 5.97
C GLY A 239 14.46 -2.11 4.61
N VAL A 240 14.23 -0.80 4.63
CA VAL A 240 14.39 0.07 3.46
C VAL A 240 15.74 0.75 3.62
N LYS A 241 16.60 0.58 2.61
CA LYS A 241 17.92 1.24 2.50
C LYS A 241 17.96 1.97 1.17
N ASP A 242 18.77 3.00 1.09
CA ASP A 242 19.12 3.59 -0.20
C ASP A 242 19.96 2.58 -0.98
N GLY A 243 19.48 2.21 -2.16
CA GLY A 243 20.18 1.34 -3.08
C GLY A 243 21.07 2.14 -4.03
N SER A 244 22.07 1.49 -4.64
CA SER A 244 22.91 2.10 -5.66
C SER A 244 22.55 1.59 -7.06
N LYS A 245 22.74 2.45 -8.06
CA LYS A 245 22.58 2.08 -9.47
C LYS A 245 23.57 0.98 -9.87
N GLU A 246 24.78 1.03 -9.34
CA GLU A 246 25.86 0.07 -9.58
C GLU A 246 25.45 -1.33 -9.07
N GLU A 247 24.83 -1.39 -7.90
CA GLU A 247 24.34 -2.65 -7.35
C GLU A 247 23.26 -3.25 -8.26
N VAL A 248 22.22 -2.47 -8.63
CA VAL A 248 21.18 -2.95 -9.56
C VAL A 248 21.81 -3.49 -10.84
N LEU A 249 22.68 -2.72 -11.49
CA LEU A 249 23.32 -3.11 -12.75
C LEU A 249 24.20 -4.37 -12.64
N SER A 250 24.66 -4.72 -11.43
CA SER A 250 25.44 -5.94 -11.21
C SER A 250 24.61 -7.24 -11.31
N TYR A 251 23.29 -7.14 -11.32
CA TYR A 251 22.36 -8.27 -11.42
C TYR A 251 21.78 -8.46 -12.83
N PHE A 252 22.05 -7.52 -13.76
CA PHE A 252 21.52 -7.52 -15.14
C PHE A 252 22.63 -7.36 -16.23
#